data_a96e0cbe0bb0b7a32ff944641686ba20
#
_entry.id   a96e0cbe0bb0b7a32ff944641686ba20
#
_cell.length_a   1.000
_cell.length_b   1.000
_cell.length_c   1.000
_cell.angle_alpha   90.00
_cell.angle_beta   90.00
_cell.angle_gamma   90.00
#
_symmetry.space_group_name_H-M   'P 1'
#
loop_
_entity.id
_entity.type
_entity.pdbx_description
1 polymer ?
#
loop_
_entity_poly.entity_id
_entity_poly.type
_entity_poly.pdbx_seq_one_letter_code
_entity_poly.pdbx_strand_id
1 'polypeptide(L)'
;MTHSYKIKCDFIPQSEYLNQLIKLCDYSIIRNNSFEKEVCNDFNIEQQNDYPIAAILADEEFTSDSKYTFFQATPCYFSLQRDYYKFEKNLENECSPDELKTLCVDLNQHFSDNDQNFFIFERKLFFATKKYTNISTYFPEEINQVPNRSFLPFGQDEVWWHKFINELQMFLFDHPANKKREEKEQYPINSIWFSGGGKKIKADPNKQNKIVFSDLILLKKIAQLNLEGVKIEPFTKCVNEKEDCYLYHHIFEANTNYDIFKTILEDLKSKKITN
;
A
#
# COMPACT_ATOMS: atom_id res chain seq x y z
N MET A 1 -6.85 5.11 29.92
CA MET A 1 -7.21 5.21 28.49
C MET A 1 -5.95 5.30 27.68
N THR A 2 -5.78 4.42 26.71
CA THR A 2 -4.60 4.39 25.88
C THR A 2 -5.01 4.76 24.45
N HIS A 3 -4.41 5.81 23.90
CA HIS A 3 -4.60 6.17 22.50
C HIS A 3 -3.33 5.83 21.74
N SER A 4 -3.47 5.13 20.64
CA SER A 4 -2.37 4.77 19.76
C SER A 4 -2.53 5.49 18.41
N TYR A 5 -1.46 6.16 17.99
CA TYR A 5 -1.44 6.92 16.73
C TYR A 5 -0.36 6.35 15.83
N LYS A 6 -0.74 5.87 14.65
CA LYS A 6 0.21 5.49 13.60
C LYS A 6 0.07 6.43 12.41
N ILE A 7 1.12 7.16 12.13
CA ILE A 7 1.12 8.17 11.06
C ILE A 7 2.24 7.81 10.09
N LYS A 8 1.86 7.53 8.83
CA LYS A 8 2.80 7.41 7.73
C LYS A 8 3.07 8.81 7.18
N CYS A 9 4.34 9.14 7.02
CA CYS A 9 4.76 10.36 6.34
C CYS A 9 5.74 9.99 5.23
N ASP A 10 5.49 10.45 4.02
CA ASP A 10 6.37 10.24 2.87
C ASP A 10 7.59 11.20 2.89
N PHE A 11 7.65 12.07 3.88
CA PHE A 11 8.72 13.04 4.12
C PHE A 11 8.95 13.20 5.63
N ILE A 12 10.03 13.85 6.01
CA ILE A 12 10.29 14.21 7.43
C ILE A 12 9.46 15.46 7.75
N PRO A 13 8.37 15.36 8.54
CA PRO A 13 7.53 16.52 8.83
C PRO A 13 8.26 17.50 9.74
N GLN A 14 8.26 18.75 9.33
CA GLN A 14 8.75 19.87 10.16
C GLN A 14 7.55 20.60 10.76
N SER A 15 7.18 20.22 11.97
CA SER A 15 6.03 20.79 12.66
C SER A 15 6.36 21.07 14.12
N GLU A 16 6.02 22.28 14.57
CA GLU A 16 6.11 22.64 15.99
C GLU A 16 5.22 21.77 16.86
N TYR A 17 4.04 21.41 16.36
CA TYR A 17 3.09 20.52 17.06
C TYR A 17 3.65 19.11 17.22
N LEU A 18 4.32 18.57 16.19
CA LEU A 18 5.01 17.27 16.28
C LEU A 18 6.12 17.32 17.34
N ASN A 19 6.92 18.39 17.37
CA ASN A 19 7.97 18.57 18.36
C ASN A 19 7.40 18.64 19.81
N GLN A 20 6.22 19.19 19.98
CA GLN A 20 5.54 19.20 21.29
C GLN A 20 5.00 17.80 21.63
N LEU A 21 4.42 17.06 20.68
CA LEU A 21 3.93 15.70 20.87
C LEU A 21 5.05 14.74 21.30
N ILE A 22 6.18 14.77 20.64
CA ILE A 22 7.36 13.96 20.97
C ILE A 22 7.81 14.16 22.42
N LYS A 23 7.59 15.33 23.01
CA LYS A 23 7.92 15.61 24.41
C LYS A 23 6.87 15.12 25.42
N LEU A 24 5.66 14.81 24.95
CA LEU A 24 4.50 14.49 25.80
C LEU A 24 4.10 13.03 25.77
N CYS A 25 4.55 12.27 24.77
CA CYS A 25 4.14 10.90 24.53
C CYS A 25 5.37 9.98 24.36
N ASP A 26 5.19 8.71 24.66
CA ASP A 26 6.10 7.68 24.16
C ASP A 26 5.92 7.56 22.65
N TYR A 27 7.01 7.58 21.92
CA TYR A 27 6.98 7.46 20.47
C TYR A 27 8.06 6.49 19.96
N SER A 28 7.80 5.90 18.82
CA SER A 28 8.80 5.17 18.05
C SER A 28 8.75 5.62 16.59
N ILE A 29 9.91 5.64 15.96
CA ILE A 29 10.02 5.90 14.52
C ILE A 29 10.34 4.57 13.86
N ILE A 30 9.35 4.06 13.10
CA ILE A 30 9.53 2.88 12.27
C ILE A 30 10.01 3.38 10.92
N ARG A 31 11.20 2.96 10.53
CA ARG A 31 11.75 3.23 9.20
C ARG A 31 11.83 1.90 8.47
N ASN A 32 11.72 1.97 7.14
CA ASN A 32 12.07 0.81 6.32
C ASN A 32 11.04 -0.34 6.39
N ASN A 33 9.83 -0.04 6.78
CA ASN A 33 8.77 -1.02 6.78
C ASN A 33 7.55 -0.48 6.01
N SER A 34 6.80 -1.37 5.40
CA SER A 34 5.53 -0.99 4.79
C SER A 34 4.51 -0.69 5.88
N PHE A 35 3.85 0.45 5.77
CA PHE A 35 2.76 0.84 6.67
C PHE A 35 1.61 -0.17 6.61
N GLU A 36 1.33 -0.70 5.43
CA GLU A 36 0.31 -1.70 5.19
C GLU A 36 0.60 -3.01 5.94
N LYS A 37 1.88 -3.42 6.01
CA LYS A 37 2.31 -4.57 6.82
C LYS A 37 2.09 -4.34 8.31
N GLU A 38 2.42 -3.14 8.79
CA GLU A 38 2.16 -2.76 10.20
C GLU A 38 0.66 -2.78 10.53
N VAL A 39 -0.17 -2.27 9.63
CA VAL A 39 -1.63 -2.35 9.76
C VAL A 39 -2.08 -3.81 9.84
N CYS A 40 -1.59 -4.68 8.97
CA CYS A 40 -1.93 -6.10 9.00
C CYS A 40 -1.53 -6.76 10.32
N ASN A 41 -0.35 -6.46 10.86
CA ASN A 41 0.10 -6.94 12.17
C ASN A 41 -0.84 -6.51 13.30
N ASP A 42 -1.25 -5.24 13.32
CA ASP A 42 -2.11 -4.70 14.37
C ASP A 42 -3.51 -5.34 14.38
N PHE A 43 -3.95 -5.82 13.23
CA PHE A 43 -5.24 -6.51 13.07
C PHE A 43 -5.11 -8.03 13.04
N ASN A 44 -3.94 -8.58 13.36
CA ASN A 44 -3.64 -10.00 13.37
C ASN A 44 -3.99 -10.69 12.04
N ILE A 45 -3.77 -9.99 10.92
CA ILE A 45 -3.91 -10.58 9.60
C ILE A 45 -2.75 -11.56 9.40
N GLU A 46 -3.09 -12.81 9.13
CA GLU A 46 -2.09 -13.85 8.93
C GLU A 46 -1.28 -13.58 7.66
N GLN A 47 0.04 -13.57 7.81
CA GLN A 47 0.94 -13.51 6.66
C GLN A 47 0.92 -14.86 5.94
N GLN A 48 0.74 -14.81 4.64
CA GLN A 48 0.93 -15.93 3.70
C GLN A 48 2.40 -15.94 3.24
N ASN A 49 2.70 -16.00 1.93
CA ASN A 49 4.06 -15.66 1.47
C ASN A 49 4.35 -14.17 1.72
N ASP A 50 3.37 -13.32 1.42
CA ASP A 50 3.31 -11.91 1.85
C ASP A 50 2.07 -11.66 2.71
N TYR A 51 1.90 -10.45 3.24
CA TYR A 51 0.60 -10.02 3.73
C TYR A 51 -0.36 -9.85 2.55
N PRO A 52 -1.58 -10.42 2.59
CA PRO A 52 -2.52 -10.47 1.46
C PRO A 52 -3.20 -9.11 1.19
N ILE A 53 -2.42 -8.03 1.16
CA ILE A 53 -2.91 -6.66 1.07
C ILE A 53 -3.65 -6.43 -0.24
N ALA A 54 -3.13 -6.96 -1.34
CA ALA A 54 -3.80 -6.85 -2.63
C ALA A 54 -5.18 -7.53 -2.63
N ALA A 55 -5.30 -8.69 -2.00
CA ALA A 55 -6.58 -9.41 -1.87
C ALA A 55 -7.57 -8.70 -0.94
N ILE A 56 -7.08 -7.97 0.06
CA ILE A 56 -7.91 -7.14 0.96
C ILE A 56 -8.42 -5.89 0.23
N LEU A 57 -7.54 -5.25 -0.54
CA LEU A 57 -7.86 -4.01 -1.25
C LEU A 57 -8.78 -4.23 -2.45
N ALA A 58 -8.63 -5.34 -3.17
CA ALA A 58 -9.42 -5.63 -4.34
C ALA A 58 -10.90 -5.83 -4.01
N ASP A 59 -11.77 -5.51 -4.98
CA ASP A 59 -13.20 -5.71 -4.82
C ASP A 59 -13.58 -7.19 -4.69
N GLU A 60 -14.68 -7.47 -3.98
CA GLU A 60 -15.20 -8.84 -3.83
C GLU A 60 -15.54 -9.48 -5.18
N GLU A 61 -15.99 -8.69 -6.15
CA GLU A 61 -16.29 -9.18 -7.48
C GLU A 61 -15.06 -9.83 -8.13
N PHE A 62 -13.89 -9.21 -7.98
CA PHE A 62 -12.64 -9.75 -8.53
C PHE A 62 -12.02 -10.85 -7.67
N THR A 63 -12.33 -10.88 -6.37
CA THR A 63 -11.76 -11.84 -5.42
C THR A 63 -12.68 -13.02 -5.13
N SER A 64 -13.78 -13.17 -5.86
CA SER A 64 -14.77 -14.25 -5.63
C SER A 64 -14.19 -15.67 -5.83
N ASP A 65 -13.25 -15.85 -6.77
CA ASP A 65 -12.57 -17.12 -6.98
C ASP A 65 -11.35 -17.25 -6.03
N SER A 66 -11.48 -18.08 -5.01
CA SER A 66 -10.44 -18.34 -3.98
C SER A 66 -9.15 -18.97 -4.53
N LYS A 67 -9.13 -19.37 -5.80
CA LYS A 67 -7.93 -19.93 -6.44
C LYS A 67 -6.92 -18.88 -6.86
N TYR A 68 -7.36 -17.64 -7.04
CA TYR A 68 -6.46 -16.56 -7.42
C TYR A 68 -5.62 -16.06 -6.24
N THR A 69 -4.37 -15.76 -6.55
CA THR A 69 -3.49 -14.91 -5.74
C THR A 69 -3.45 -13.53 -6.39
N PHE A 70 -3.60 -12.50 -5.58
CA PHE A 70 -3.69 -11.10 -6.01
C PHE A 70 -2.43 -10.37 -5.63
N PHE A 71 -1.98 -9.46 -6.51
CA PHE A 71 -0.85 -8.57 -6.29
C PHE A 71 -1.27 -7.14 -6.64
N GLN A 72 -0.80 -6.15 -5.90
CA GLN A 72 -0.78 -4.79 -6.43
C GLN A 72 0.23 -4.74 -7.56
N ALA A 73 -0.13 -4.08 -8.66
CA ALA A 73 0.69 -3.97 -9.87
C ALA A 73 0.99 -2.48 -10.11
N THR A 74 1.97 -1.95 -9.42
CA THR A 74 2.27 -0.52 -9.41
C THR A 74 3.10 -0.12 -10.62
N PRO A 75 2.60 0.77 -11.52
CA PRO A 75 3.41 1.35 -12.58
C PRO A 75 4.61 2.09 -12.02
N CYS A 76 5.81 1.85 -12.54
CA CYS A 76 7.02 2.41 -12.01
C CYS A 76 8.08 2.70 -13.08
N TYR A 77 9.10 3.47 -12.67
CA TYR A 77 10.28 3.73 -13.46
C TYR A 77 11.52 3.15 -12.78
N PHE A 78 12.23 2.31 -13.54
CA PHE A 78 13.55 1.81 -13.19
C PHE A 78 14.63 2.49 -14.02
N SER A 79 15.75 2.83 -13.40
CA SER A 79 16.99 3.13 -14.11
C SER A 79 17.90 1.91 -14.12
N LEU A 80 18.58 1.68 -15.25
CA LEU A 80 19.60 0.65 -15.35
C LEU A 80 20.90 1.20 -14.76
N GLN A 81 21.37 0.59 -13.69
CA GLN A 81 22.71 0.79 -13.17
C GLN A 81 23.66 -0.28 -13.77
N ARG A 82 24.95 -0.18 -13.46
CA ARG A 82 25.98 -1.05 -14.05
C ARG A 82 25.62 -2.54 -13.96
N ASP A 83 25.12 -2.99 -12.81
CA ASP A 83 24.90 -4.41 -12.53
C ASP A 83 23.51 -4.72 -11.94
N TYR A 84 22.60 -3.72 -11.84
CA TYR A 84 21.27 -3.89 -11.27
C TYR A 84 20.28 -2.81 -11.73
N TYR A 85 19.00 -3.10 -11.62
CA TYR A 85 17.93 -2.11 -11.79
C TYR A 85 17.71 -1.37 -10.48
N LYS A 86 17.69 -0.04 -10.56
CA LYS A 86 17.34 0.80 -9.43
C LYS A 86 15.89 1.28 -9.59
N PHE A 87 15.08 1.04 -8.58
CA PHE A 87 13.75 1.64 -8.50
C PHE A 87 13.89 3.14 -8.25
N GLU A 88 13.50 3.94 -9.21
CA GLU A 88 13.62 5.40 -9.11
C GLU A 88 12.31 6.04 -8.68
N LYS A 89 11.18 5.53 -9.18
CA LYS A 89 9.93 6.23 -8.96
C LYS A 89 8.71 5.33 -9.05
N ASN A 90 7.82 5.47 -8.05
CA ASN A 90 6.44 5.00 -8.10
C ASN A 90 5.62 6.00 -8.92
N LEU A 91 4.96 5.55 -9.97
CA LEU A 91 4.18 6.38 -10.89
C LEU A 91 2.66 6.21 -10.71
N GLU A 92 2.22 5.44 -9.72
CA GLU A 92 0.78 5.14 -9.50
C GLU A 92 -0.06 6.42 -9.45
N ASN A 93 0.35 7.39 -8.67
CA ASN A 93 -0.36 8.66 -8.51
C ASN A 93 -0.19 9.65 -9.68
N GLU A 94 0.77 9.40 -10.57
CA GLU A 94 1.04 10.22 -11.74
C GLU A 94 0.32 9.73 -13.00
N CYS A 95 -0.21 8.51 -12.96
CA CYS A 95 -1.02 7.98 -14.03
C CYS A 95 -2.43 8.59 -14.00
N SER A 96 -2.86 9.16 -15.13
CA SER A 96 -4.26 9.56 -15.26
C SER A 96 -5.17 8.31 -15.30
N PRO A 97 -6.46 8.44 -14.93
CA PRO A 97 -7.40 7.32 -15.03
C PRO A 97 -7.48 6.70 -16.43
N ASP A 98 -7.44 7.52 -17.48
CA ASP A 98 -7.49 7.06 -18.86
C ASP A 98 -6.20 6.34 -19.27
N GLU A 99 -5.04 6.85 -18.83
CA GLU A 99 -3.75 6.21 -19.05
C GLU A 99 -3.69 4.85 -18.37
N LEU A 100 -4.13 4.75 -17.10
CA LEU A 100 -4.16 3.50 -16.36
C LEU A 100 -5.12 2.49 -17.01
N LYS A 101 -6.29 2.95 -17.49
CA LYS A 101 -7.26 2.13 -18.19
C LYS A 101 -6.69 1.59 -19.51
N THR A 102 -6.04 2.43 -20.30
CA THR A 102 -5.38 2.02 -21.54
C THR A 102 -4.31 0.98 -21.26
N LEU A 103 -3.43 1.26 -20.28
CA LEU A 103 -2.39 0.33 -19.86
C LEU A 103 -2.96 -1.02 -19.42
N CYS A 104 -4.03 -1.04 -18.63
CA CYS A 104 -4.68 -2.27 -18.18
C CYS A 104 -5.25 -3.09 -19.35
N VAL A 105 -5.90 -2.44 -20.31
CA VAL A 105 -6.44 -3.10 -21.51
C VAL A 105 -5.31 -3.71 -22.33
N ASP A 106 -4.24 -2.96 -22.59
CA ASP A 106 -3.14 -3.38 -23.44
C ASP A 106 -2.32 -4.50 -22.77
N LEU A 107 -2.12 -4.43 -21.46
CA LEU A 107 -1.52 -5.51 -20.66
C LEU A 107 -2.36 -6.79 -20.75
N ASN A 108 -3.68 -6.69 -20.65
CA ASN A 108 -4.54 -7.86 -20.76
C ASN A 108 -4.56 -8.44 -22.17
N GLN A 109 -4.53 -7.63 -23.22
CA GLN A 109 -4.44 -8.12 -24.59
C GLN A 109 -3.18 -8.93 -24.84
N HIS A 110 -2.09 -8.57 -24.16
CA HIS A 110 -0.79 -9.22 -24.37
C HIS A 110 -0.51 -10.37 -23.41
N PHE A 111 -0.90 -10.24 -22.13
CA PHE A 111 -0.47 -11.14 -21.06
C PHE A 111 -1.59 -11.96 -20.41
N SER A 112 -2.89 -11.60 -20.60
CA SER A 112 -3.92 -12.34 -19.92
C SER A 112 -4.21 -13.68 -20.58
N ASP A 113 -4.56 -14.64 -19.73
CA ASP A 113 -5.10 -15.95 -20.12
C ASP A 113 -6.22 -16.35 -19.13
N ASN A 114 -6.66 -17.61 -19.18
CA ASN A 114 -7.70 -18.10 -18.26
C ASN A 114 -7.28 -18.14 -16.80
N ASP A 115 -6.00 -18.01 -16.51
CA ASP A 115 -5.40 -18.15 -15.18
C ASP A 115 -4.80 -16.87 -14.63
N GLN A 116 -4.68 -15.83 -15.46
CA GLN A 116 -4.08 -14.54 -15.05
C GLN A 116 -4.69 -13.35 -15.79
N ASN A 117 -4.86 -12.24 -15.10
CA ASN A 117 -5.36 -11.00 -15.68
C ASN A 117 -5.00 -9.77 -14.83
N PHE A 118 -4.97 -8.60 -15.49
CA PHE A 118 -4.89 -7.30 -14.83
C PHE A 118 -6.28 -6.70 -14.68
N PHE A 119 -6.49 -5.95 -13.62
CA PHE A 119 -7.74 -5.19 -13.40
C PHE A 119 -7.47 -3.92 -12.61
N ILE A 120 -8.42 -2.99 -12.65
CA ILE A 120 -8.33 -1.72 -11.92
C ILE A 120 -9.41 -1.69 -10.86
N PHE A 121 -9.01 -1.34 -9.64
CA PHE A 121 -9.91 -1.01 -8.55
C PHE A 121 -9.38 0.23 -7.81
N GLU A 122 -10.26 1.18 -7.47
CA GLU A 122 -9.92 2.42 -6.74
C GLU A 122 -8.69 3.15 -7.33
N ARG A 123 -8.63 3.25 -8.66
CA ARG A 123 -7.52 3.87 -9.41
C ARG A 123 -6.14 3.18 -9.22
N LYS A 124 -6.13 1.97 -8.75
CA LYS A 124 -4.93 1.13 -8.65
C LYS A 124 -5.02 -0.04 -9.59
N LEU A 125 -3.87 -0.41 -10.16
CA LEU A 125 -3.77 -1.60 -11.00
C LEU A 125 -3.44 -2.79 -10.12
N PHE A 126 -4.09 -3.91 -10.40
CA PHE A 126 -3.88 -5.19 -9.73
C PHE A 126 -3.59 -6.27 -10.77
N PHE A 127 -2.92 -7.31 -10.33
CA PHE A 127 -2.69 -8.53 -11.08
C PHE A 127 -3.20 -9.73 -10.30
N ALA A 128 -3.96 -10.60 -10.94
CA ALA A 128 -4.47 -11.83 -10.38
C ALA A 128 -3.93 -13.03 -11.15
N THR A 129 -3.46 -14.07 -10.46
CA THR A 129 -2.97 -15.30 -11.09
C THR A 129 -3.31 -16.54 -10.27
N LYS A 130 -3.56 -17.67 -10.96
CA LYS A 130 -3.72 -19.00 -10.35
C LYS A 130 -2.40 -19.79 -10.37
N LYS A 131 -1.42 -19.33 -11.13
CA LYS A 131 -0.13 -19.98 -11.33
C LYS A 131 1.00 -19.19 -10.68
N TYR A 132 2.09 -19.86 -10.37
CA TYR A 132 3.31 -19.22 -9.89
C TYR A 132 3.11 -18.34 -8.65
N THR A 133 2.41 -18.90 -7.65
CA THR A 133 1.96 -18.16 -6.47
C THR A 133 2.89 -18.27 -5.26
N ASN A 134 3.93 -19.13 -5.35
CA ASN A 134 4.93 -19.31 -4.29
C ASN A 134 6.04 -18.28 -4.41
N ILE A 135 5.68 -17.03 -4.10
CA ILE A 135 6.54 -15.87 -4.27
C ILE A 135 6.32 -14.87 -3.13
N SER A 136 7.39 -14.26 -2.69
CA SER A 136 7.38 -13.10 -1.78
C SER A 136 7.85 -11.87 -2.52
N THR A 137 7.31 -10.74 -2.15
CA THR A 137 7.57 -9.45 -2.78
C THR A 137 7.92 -8.37 -1.74
N TYR A 138 8.49 -7.28 -2.22
CA TYR A 138 8.77 -6.11 -1.40
C TYR A 138 7.81 -4.98 -1.76
N PHE A 139 7.47 -4.15 -0.77
CA PHE A 139 6.82 -2.87 -1.05
C PHE A 139 7.85 -1.84 -1.52
N PRO A 140 7.44 -0.85 -2.35
CA PRO A 140 8.36 0.20 -2.81
C PRO A 140 9.11 0.92 -1.68
N GLU A 141 8.47 1.09 -0.53
CA GLU A 141 9.04 1.75 0.65
C GLU A 141 10.18 0.94 1.30
N GLU A 142 10.20 -0.36 1.09
CA GLU A 142 11.22 -1.25 1.65
C GLU A 142 12.53 -1.23 0.83
N ILE A 143 12.46 -0.74 -0.42
CA ILE A 143 13.58 -0.82 -1.37
C ILE A 143 14.65 0.24 -1.13
N ASN A 144 14.26 1.45 -0.77
CA ASN A 144 15.14 2.62 -0.69
C ASN A 144 16.29 2.50 0.30
N GLN A 145 16.52 1.34 0.90
CA GLN A 145 17.29 1.22 2.14
C GLN A 145 18.39 0.20 2.13
N VAL A 146 18.48 -0.62 1.09
CA VAL A 146 19.53 -1.64 0.99
C VAL A 146 20.23 -1.51 -0.35
N PRO A 147 21.41 -0.89 -0.41
CA PRO A 147 22.24 -0.94 -1.60
C PRO A 147 22.56 -2.41 -1.95
N ASN A 148 22.49 -2.75 -3.25
CA ASN A 148 22.97 -4.03 -3.80
C ASN A 148 22.13 -5.29 -3.55
N ARG A 149 20.85 -5.20 -3.17
CA ARG A 149 19.95 -6.35 -3.25
C ARG A 149 19.08 -6.31 -4.49
N SER A 150 18.87 -7.48 -5.11
CA SER A 150 17.78 -7.65 -6.07
C SER A 150 16.47 -7.63 -5.29
N PHE A 151 15.60 -6.66 -5.57
CA PHE A 151 14.26 -6.57 -4.98
C PHE A 151 13.20 -7.20 -5.86
N LEU A 152 13.63 -7.99 -6.84
CA LEU A 152 12.71 -8.75 -7.64
C LEU A 152 11.98 -9.79 -6.77
N PRO A 153 10.80 -10.21 -7.17
CA PRO A 153 10.09 -11.28 -6.50
C PRO A 153 10.99 -12.50 -6.30
N PHE A 154 10.94 -13.11 -5.12
CA PHE A 154 11.80 -14.22 -4.75
C PHE A 154 11.00 -15.37 -4.14
N GLY A 155 11.46 -16.59 -4.33
CA GLY A 155 10.80 -17.81 -3.86
C GLY A 155 10.85 -18.94 -4.88
N GLN A 156 9.99 -19.93 -4.70
CA GLN A 156 9.99 -21.13 -5.56
C GLN A 156 9.71 -20.80 -7.03
N ASP A 157 8.87 -19.80 -7.29
CA ASP A 157 8.43 -19.41 -8.63
C ASP A 157 9.20 -18.20 -9.20
N GLU A 158 10.31 -17.78 -8.58
CA GLU A 158 11.07 -16.57 -8.94
C GLU A 158 11.51 -16.53 -10.42
N VAL A 159 11.90 -17.68 -10.98
CA VAL A 159 12.38 -17.75 -12.37
C VAL A 159 11.29 -17.34 -13.37
N TRP A 160 10.04 -17.74 -13.12
CA TRP A 160 8.91 -17.32 -13.94
C TRP A 160 8.66 -15.81 -13.78
N TRP A 161 8.66 -15.31 -12.55
CA TRP A 161 8.42 -13.89 -12.27
C TRP A 161 9.47 -12.98 -12.88
N HIS A 162 10.75 -13.38 -12.83
CA HIS A 162 11.83 -12.60 -13.45
C HIS A 162 11.65 -12.53 -14.97
N LYS A 163 11.28 -13.65 -15.63
CA LYS A 163 10.96 -13.65 -17.06
C LYS A 163 9.75 -12.78 -17.37
N PHE A 164 8.69 -12.90 -16.59
CA PHE A 164 7.46 -12.12 -16.76
C PHE A 164 7.72 -10.63 -16.63
N ILE A 165 8.49 -10.20 -15.63
CA ILE A 165 8.87 -8.79 -15.46
C ILE A 165 9.72 -8.31 -16.65
N ASN A 166 10.65 -9.12 -17.15
CA ASN A 166 11.43 -8.75 -18.33
C ASN A 166 10.54 -8.60 -19.57
N GLU A 167 9.59 -9.49 -19.78
CA GLU A 167 8.62 -9.39 -20.89
C GLU A 167 7.75 -8.13 -20.75
N LEU A 168 7.29 -7.81 -19.53
CA LEU A 168 6.58 -6.57 -19.23
C LEU A 168 7.43 -5.32 -19.57
N GLN A 169 8.72 -5.33 -19.22
CA GLN A 169 9.63 -4.23 -19.54
C GLN A 169 9.81 -4.06 -21.05
N MET A 170 9.96 -5.17 -21.78
CA MET A 170 10.06 -5.15 -23.25
C MET A 170 8.75 -4.61 -23.89
N PHE A 171 7.59 -5.05 -23.40
CA PHE A 171 6.29 -4.56 -23.86
C PHE A 171 6.11 -3.06 -23.59
N LEU A 172 6.50 -2.59 -22.40
CA LEU A 172 6.35 -1.20 -22.00
C LEU A 172 7.33 -0.26 -22.71
N PHE A 173 8.46 -0.76 -23.18
CA PHE A 173 9.51 0.06 -23.83
C PHE A 173 8.96 0.89 -25.00
N ASP A 174 8.20 0.26 -25.90
CA ASP A 174 7.62 0.91 -27.07
C ASP A 174 6.13 1.28 -26.89
N HIS A 175 5.62 1.21 -25.68
CA HIS A 175 4.20 1.41 -25.40
C HIS A 175 3.75 2.86 -25.74
N PRO A 176 2.60 3.05 -26.43
CA PRO A 176 2.14 4.38 -26.84
C PRO A 176 1.94 5.39 -25.70
N ALA A 177 1.63 4.91 -24.49
CA ALA A 177 1.53 5.77 -23.30
C ALA A 177 2.86 6.46 -23.01
N ASN A 178 4.00 5.81 -23.21
CA ASN A 178 5.30 6.38 -22.96
C ASN A 178 5.68 7.49 -23.93
N LYS A 179 5.24 7.42 -25.19
CA LYS A 179 5.42 8.53 -26.15
C LYS A 179 4.71 9.80 -25.69
N LYS A 180 3.48 9.65 -25.16
CA LYS A 180 2.71 10.77 -24.60
C LYS A 180 3.33 11.33 -23.32
N ARG A 181 3.98 10.47 -22.51
CA ARG A 181 4.69 10.89 -21.29
C ARG A 181 5.96 11.64 -21.64
N GLU A 182 6.71 11.19 -22.66
CA GLU A 182 7.90 11.87 -23.17
C GLU A 182 7.57 13.27 -23.69
N GLU A 183 6.49 13.45 -24.46
CA GLU A 183 6.01 14.76 -24.93
C GLU A 183 5.68 15.72 -23.78
N LYS A 184 5.39 15.20 -22.58
CA LYS A 184 5.08 15.96 -21.37
C LYS A 184 6.25 16.04 -20.38
N GLU A 185 7.44 15.60 -20.79
CA GLU A 185 8.63 15.54 -19.92
C GLU A 185 8.40 14.72 -18.63
N GLN A 186 7.55 13.70 -18.69
CA GLN A 186 7.24 12.79 -17.57
C GLN A 186 8.09 11.53 -17.64
N TYR A 187 8.35 10.90 -16.49
CA TYR A 187 9.02 9.61 -16.46
C TYR A 187 8.23 8.54 -17.21
N PRO A 188 8.87 7.74 -18.08
CA PRO A 188 8.18 6.63 -18.75
C PRO A 188 7.82 5.53 -17.74
N ILE A 189 6.71 4.84 -17.99
CA ILE A 189 6.37 3.60 -17.29
C ILE A 189 7.16 2.49 -17.98
N ASN A 190 8.27 2.08 -17.40
CA ASN A 190 9.11 1.04 -18.02
C ASN A 190 9.08 -0.29 -17.26
N SER A 191 8.34 -0.38 -16.17
CA SER A 191 8.09 -1.63 -15.46
C SER A 191 6.82 -1.56 -14.62
N ILE A 192 6.41 -2.74 -14.13
CA ILE A 192 5.35 -2.90 -13.14
C ILE A 192 5.98 -3.52 -11.89
N TRP A 193 5.75 -2.90 -10.74
CA TRP A 193 6.17 -3.41 -9.46
C TRP A 193 5.04 -4.21 -8.80
N PHE A 194 5.33 -5.47 -8.44
CA PHE A 194 4.36 -6.33 -7.77
C PHE A 194 4.62 -6.35 -6.26
N SER A 195 3.56 -6.19 -5.45
CA SER A 195 3.65 -6.20 -3.99
C SER A 195 2.36 -6.68 -3.32
N GLY A 196 2.47 -7.04 -2.04
CA GLY A 196 1.34 -7.38 -1.19
C GLY A 196 0.58 -8.62 -1.65
N GLY A 197 1.31 -9.62 -2.11
CA GLY A 197 0.77 -10.83 -2.72
C GLY A 197 0.02 -11.73 -1.74
N GLY A 198 -1.19 -12.19 -2.12
CA GLY A 198 -1.91 -13.16 -1.31
C GLY A 198 -3.28 -13.52 -1.86
N LYS A 199 -3.85 -14.55 -1.23
CA LYS A 199 -5.22 -15.03 -1.48
C LYS A 199 -6.21 -14.32 -0.58
N LYS A 200 -7.48 -14.35 -0.97
CA LYS A 200 -8.58 -13.86 -0.14
C LYS A 200 -8.51 -14.48 1.25
N ILE A 201 -8.56 -13.66 2.27
CA ILE A 201 -8.59 -14.07 3.65
C ILE A 201 -10.06 -14.28 4.09
N LYS A 202 -10.24 -15.21 5.02
CA LYS A 202 -11.52 -15.38 5.72
C LYS A 202 -11.52 -14.49 6.95
N ALA A 203 -12.70 -14.02 7.34
CA ALA A 203 -12.89 -13.30 8.59
C ALA A 203 -12.34 -14.12 9.77
N ASP A 204 -11.56 -13.48 10.64
CA ASP A 204 -11.13 -14.11 11.90
C ASP A 204 -12.28 -13.96 12.92
N PRO A 205 -12.77 -15.08 13.50
CA PRO A 205 -13.77 -15.01 14.55
C PRO A 205 -13.24 -14.46 15.88
N ASN A 206 -11.91 -14.26 16.03
CA ASN A 206 -11.34 -13.69 17.24
C ASN A 206 -11.58 -12.17 17.27
N LYS A 207 -12.65 -11.79 17.95
CA LYS A 207 -13.15 -10.42 18.06
C LYS A 207 -12.14 -9.49 18.70
N GLN A 208 -11.75 -8.45 17.99
CA GLN A 208 -11.02 -7.32 18.58
C GLN A 208 -11.97 -6.13 18.67
N ASN A 209 -12.30 -5.72 19.89
CA ASN A 209 -13.00 -4.46 20.11
C ASN A 209 -12.00 -3.30 19.94
N LYS A 210 -11.91 -2.76 18.72
CA LYS A 210 -11.06 -1.62 18.40
C LYS A 210 -11.89 -0.53 17.73
N ILE A 211 -11.84 0.67 18.26
CA ILE A 211 -12.33 1.87 17.57
C ILE A 211 -11.15 2.43 16.77
N VAL A 212 -11.34 2.56 15.48
CA VAL A 212 -10.29 3.00 14.55
C VAL A 212 -10.75 4.24 13.81
N PHE A 213 -9.97 5.30 13.88
CA PHE A 213 -10.20 6.52 13.13
C PHE A 213 -9.26 6.56 11.93
N SER A 214 -9.84 6.47 10.73
CA SER A 214 -9.05 6.49 9.52
C SER A 214 -9.89 6.73 8.27
N ASP A 215 -9.26 7.37 7.29
CA ASP A 215 -9.80 7.48 5.93
C ASP A 215 -9.17 6.48 4.95
N LEU A 216 -8.21 5.67 5.44
CA LEU A 216 -7.49 4.69 4.63
C LEU A 216 -8.40 3.56 4.16
N ILE A 217 -8.35 3.30 2.85
CA ILE A 217 -9.20 2.26 2.23
C ILE A 217 -8.87 0.87 2.75
N LEU A 218 -7.60 0.58 3.02
CA LEU A 218 -7.16 -0.70 3.59
C LEU A 218 -7.89 -1.02 4.90
N LEU A 219 -8.00 -0.04 5.80
CA LEU A 219 -8.68 -0.23 7.08
C LEU A 219 -10.19 -0.38 6.92
N LYS A 220 -10.80 0.38 5.99
CA LYS A 220 -12.21 0.19 5.63
C LYS A 220 -12.48 -1.22 5.13
N LYS A 221 -11.61 -1.74 4.28
CA LYS A 221 -11.72 -3.12 3.76
C LYS A 221 -11.48 -4.16 4.84
N ILE A 222 -10.51 -3.98 5.74
CA ILE A 222 -10.29 -4.86 6.90
C ILE A 222 -11.55 -4.91 7.79
N ALA A 223 -12.19 -3.78 8.03
CA ALA A 223 -13.43 -3.74 8.80
C ALA A 223 -14.59 -4.49 8.10
N GLN A 224 -14.68 -4.42 6.78
CA GLN A 224 -15.69 -5.16 5.99
C GLN A 224 -15.48 -6.69 6.01
N LEU A 225 -14.29 -7.17 6.34
CA LEU A 225 -14.04 -8.61 6.54
C LEU A 225 -14.73 -9.16 7.79
N ASN A 226 -15.70 -8.43 8.38
CA ASN A 226 -16.44 -8.83 9.57
C ASN A 226 -15.55 -9.24 10.76
N LEU A 227 -14.44 -8.54 10.94
CA LEU A 227 -13.74 -8.53 12.21
C LEU A 227 -14.70 -7.85 13.19
N GLU A 228 -15.59 -8.63 13.80
CA GLU A 228 -16.55 -8.10 14.76
C GLU A 228 -15.81 -7.32 15.84
N GLY A 229 -16.28 -6.09 16.10
CA GLY A 229 -15.69 -5.17 17.06
C GLY A 229 -14.76 -4.10 16.51
N VAL A 230 -14.44 -4.11 15.21
CA VAL A 230 -13.72 -3.00 14.59
C VAL A 230 -14.71 -1.98 14.05
N LYS A 231 -14.75 -0.81 14.64
CA LYS A 231 -15.56 0.32 14.18
C LYS A 231 -14.65 1.34 13.51
N ILE A 232 -14.87 1.60 12.23
CA ILE A 232 -14.15 2.64 11.49
C ILE A 232 -14.96 3.93 11.49
N GLU A 233 -14.36 5.00 11.96
CA GLU A 233 -14.94 6.33 11.96
C GLU A 233 -14.03 7.30 11.19
N PRO A 234 -14.58 8.37 10.59
CA PRO A 234 -13.76 9.40 9.97
C PRO A 234 -12.78 10.01 10.98
N PHE A 235 -11.58 10.33 10.51
CA PHE A 235 -10.52 10.94 11.31
C PHE A 235 -11.00 12.15 12.14
N THR A 236 -11.86 12.98 11.57
CA THR A 236 -12.39 14.20 12.20
C THR A 236 -13.17 13.96 13.49
N LYS A 237 -13.59 12.72 13.77
CA LYS A 237 -14.33 12.37 14.99
C LYS A 237 -13.43 11.92 16.16
N CYS A 238 -12.14 11.73 15.94
CA CYS A 238 -11.21 11.20 16.94
C CYS A 238 -11.11 12.04 18.22
N VAL A 239 -11.32 13.35 18.10
CA VAL A 239 -11.04 14.34 19.19
C VAL A 239 -11.93 14.17 20.42
N ASN A 240 -13.08 13.52 20.31
CA ASN A 240 -14.08 13.45 21.39
C ASN A 240 -14.27 12.03 21.97
N GLU A 241 -13.41 11.08 21.59
CA GLU A 241 -13.60 9.69 22.03
C GLU A 241 -13.11 9.48 23.46
N LYS A 242 -13.92 8.77 24.27
CA LYS A 242 -13.62 8.46 25.67
C LYS A 242 -13.08 7.06 25.88
N GLU A 243 -13.07 6.23 24.84
CA GLU A 243 -12.59 4.85 24.87
C GLU A 243 -11.18 4.76 24.28
N ASP A 244 -10.51 3.64 24.50
CA ASP A 244 -9.23 3.36 23.87
C ASP A 244 -9.41 3.30 22.35
N CYS A 245 -8.70 4.13 21.62
CA CYS A 245 -8.82 4.22 20.18
C CYS A 245 -7.48 4.18 19.46
N TYR A 246 -7.55 3.79 18.20
CA TYR A 246 -6.43 3.76 17.29
C TYR A 246 -6.65 4.75 16.16
N LEU A 247 -5.60 5.49 15.84
CA LEU A 247 -5.64 6.43 14.72
C LEU A 247 -4.58 6.03 13.70
N TYR A 248 -5.01 5.90 12.46
CA TYR A 248 -4.13 5.63 11.31
C TYR A 248 -4.33 6.71 10.26
N HIS A 249 -3.24 7.34 9.86
CA HIS A 249 -3.28 8.39 8.88
C HIS A 249 -2.04 8.38 7.98
N HIS A 250 -2.20 8.80 6.73
CA HIS A 250 -1.10 8.96 5.79
C HIS A 250 -1.02 10.41 5.33
N ILE A 251 0.15 11.01 5.46
CA ILE A 251 0.45 12.37 5.04
C ILE A 251 1.29 12.30 3.76
N PHE A 252 0.70 12.66 2.62
CA PHE A 252 1.32 12.55 1.30
C PHE A 252 2.18 13.76 0.92
N GLU A 253 1.82 14.97 1.38
CA GLU A 253 2.48 16.20 0.99
C GLU A 253 2.90 17.06 2.18
N ALA A 254 4.05 17.71 2.06
CA ALA A 254 4.64 18.53 3.13
C ALA A 254 3.75 19.72 3.55
N ASN A 255 2.90 20.22 2.63
CA ASN A 255 2.05 21.39 2.87
C ASN A 255 0.63 21.01 3.31
N THR A 256 0.26 19.75 3.29
CA THR A 256 -1.06 19.27 3.69
C THR A 256 -1.00 18.65 5.09
N ASN A 257 -1.73 19.25 6.03
CA ASN A 257 -2.08 18.68 7.33
C ASN A 257 -1.06 18.65 8.47
N TYR A 258 -0.38 19.77 8.73
CA TYR A 258 0.09 20.02 10.10
C TYR A 258 -1.06 20.08 11.12
N ASP A 259 -2.29 20.23 10.69
CA ASP A 259 -3.48 20.22 11.53
C ASP A 259 -3.70 18.90 12.27
N ILE A 260 -3.23 17.77 11.74
CA ILE A 260 -3.32 16.49 12.45
C ILE A 260 -2.51 16.50 13.74
N PHE A 261 -1.27 16.98 13.70
CA PHE A 261 -0.42 17.05 14.89
C PHE A 261 -0.98 18.03 15.91
N LYS A 262 -1.56 19.14 15.43
CA LYS A 262 -2.28 20.09 16.28
C LYS A 262 -3.47 19.43 16.94
N THR A 263 -4.31 18.73 16.19
CA THR A 263 -5.51 18.05 16.67
C THR A 263 -5.16 17.00 17.74
N ILE A 264 -4.14 16.17 17.50
CA ILE A 264 -3.67 15.18 18.48
C ILE A 264 -3.15 15.88 19.76
N LEU A 265 -2.40 16.98 19.61
CA LEU A 265 -1.87 17.73 20.75
C LEU A 265 -2.99 18.37 21.59
N GLU A 266 -4.02 18.91 20.96
CA GLU A 266 -5.20 19.48 21.65
C GLU A 266 -5.97 18.38 22.39
N ASP A 267 -6.17 17.22 21.80
CA ASP A 267 -6.80 16.07 22.44
C ASP A 267 -6.03 15.63 23.69
N LEU A 268 -4.71 15.46 23.58
CA LEU A 268 -3.86 15.08 24.72
C LEU A 268 -3.87 16.13 25.83
N LYS A 269 -3.88 17.43 25.49
CA LYS A 269 -3.98 18.50 26.48
C LYS A 269 -5.32 18.52 27.18
N SER A 270 -6.43 18.31 26.46
CA SER A 270 -7.78 18.27 27.03
C SER A 270 -7.96 17.12 28.01
N LYS A 271 -7.34 15.97 27.78
CA LYS A 271 -7.40 14.79 28.66
C LYS A 271 -6.51 14.89 29.89
N LYS A 272 -5.43 15.65 29.86
CA LYS A 272 -4.57 15.92 31.02
C LYS A 272 -5.22 16.90 32.04
N ILE A 273 -6.19 17.67 31.61
CA ILE A 273 -6.91 18.64 32.48
C ILE A 273 -8.02 17.93 33.28
N THR A 274 -8.39 16.69 32.96
CA THR A 274 -9.41 15.91 33.65
C THR A 274 -8.88 14.90 34.68
N ASN A 275 -7.58 14.91 34.93
CA ASN A 275 -6.90 14.23 36.04
C ASN A 275 -6.32 15.29 36.98
#